data_40da19982737a86ca07e01e6e98a709c
#
_entry.id   40da19982737a86ca07e01e6e98a709c
#
_cell.length_a   1.000
_cell.length_b   1.000
_cell.length_c   1.000
_cell.angle_alpha   90.00
_cell.angle_beta   90.00
_cell.angle_gamma   90.00
#
_symmetry.space_group_name_H-M   'P 1'
#
loop_
_entity.id
_entity.type
_entity.pdbx_description
1 polymer ?
#
loop_
_entity_poly.entity_id
_entity_poly.type
_entity_poly.pdbx_seq_one_letter_code
_entity_poly.pdbx_strand_id
1 'polypeptide(L)'
;MSVSYSTLLKTNKNFNKLFYGQTLSVLGDWFHTVALLTFVYSITESPFMIALTFISKSLPQLLLSPFIGGIVDRFSKKNIMIFTDITRGILVLTYLLAGYKIEIIFIANICLSVLACLFEPAKQATLKNIVHQNHFVTANSLSSTINGFMSIMGASLGGVIAQSLHIEFAFLVNSLSYFLSAYFIYNMSIPAHDTCNKNKAFFTDIKGGYTYILQTKIILTLILVGISWGIIGGAYQLLLTIYAEKIFHTNIGILYTVQGAGLMIGSLLVNLYISHNKEKMKKVFGWAYLLQGIFFLGFILSDQLIIGIITLFCMRIAGGIIVPLDTTLLQTYTHENMIGKVFSFHYSIYGSLIQLSMFFTGGLLEILSPQMIGSLLAICCIFVSFIWLFLFYHGDLSE
;
A
#
# COMPACT_ATOMS: atom_id res chain seq x y z
N MET A 1 -11.39 -14.25 21.24
CA MET A 1 -12.45 -14.10 20.23
C MET A 1 -12.12 -12.88 19.38
N SER A 2 -12.21 -12.99 18.05
CA SER A 2 -12.03 -11.84 17.16
C SER A 2 -13.16 -10.84 17.39
N VAL A 3 -12.81 -9.58 17.60
CA VAL A 3 -13.81 -8.51 17.73
C VAL A 3 -14.40 -8.22 16.35
N SER A 4 -15.72 -8.08 16.27
CA SER A 4 -16.38 -7.70 15.01
C SER A 4 -15.95 -6.30 14.56
N TYR A 5 -15.90 -6.06 13.24
CA TYR A 5 -15.67 -4.73 12.67
C TYR A 5 -16.61 -3.68 13.27
N SER A 6 -17.90 -4.00 13.36
CA SER A 6 -18.92 -3.11 13.95
C SER A 6 -18.63 -2.79 15.41
N THR A 7 -18.18 -3.77 16.19
CA THR A 7 -17.82 -3.55 17.59
C THR A 7 -16.62 -2.63 17.73
N LEU A 8 -15.55 -2.85 16.94
CA LEU A 8 -14.36 -2.00 16.94
C LEU A 8 -14.70 -0.55 16.58
N LEU A 9 -15.49 -0.34 15.54
CA LEU A 9 -15.93 1.00 15.12
C LEU A 9 -16.82 1.70 16.15
N LYS A 10 -17.68 0.95 16.87
CA LYS A 10 -18.58 1.54 17.89
C LYS A 10 -17.85 1.83 19.21
N THR A 11 -16.93 0.97 19.62
CA THR A 11 -16.27 1.09 20.93
C THR A 11 -15.06 2.03 20.88
N ASN A 12 -14.33 2.09 19.77
CA ASN A 12 -13.13 2.92 19.63
C ASN A 12 -13.40 4.17 18.77
N LYS A 13 -13.78 5.26 19.43
CA LYS A 13 -14.11 6.54 18.78
C LYS A 13 -12.93 7.13 17.97
N ASN A 14 -11.70 6.95 18.43
CA ASN A 14 -10.52 7.46 17.72
C ASN A 14 -10.22 6.64 16.45
N PHE A 15 -10.29 5.32 16.54
CA PHE A 15 -10.17 4.46 15.38
C PHE A 15 -11.27 4.73 14.35
N ASN A 16 -12.51 4.92 14.79
CA ASN A 16 -13.64 5.25 13.94
C ASN A 16 -13.37 6.53 13.13
N LYS A 17 -12.91 7.60 13.78
CA LYS A 17 -12.58 8.87 13.10
C LYS A 17 -11.45 8.70 12.09
N LEU A 18 -10.37 8.01 12.47
CA LEU A 18 -9.26 7.72 11.58
C LEU A 18 -9.73 6.89 10.36
N PHE A 19 -10.54 5.87 10.61
CA PHE A 19 -11.05 4.98 9.59
C PHE A 19 -11.92 5.71 8.56
N TYR A 20 -12.90 6.51 8.98
CA TYR A 20 -13.74 7.27 8.04
C TYR A 20 -12.96 8.33 7.29
N GLY A 21 -12.06 9.06 7.95
CA GLY A 21 -11.17 10.02 7.28
C GLY A 21 -10.35 9.35 6.18
N GLN A 22 -9.72 8.21 6.50
CA GLN A 22 -8.91 7.45 5.54
C GLN A 22 -9.74 6.84 4.42
N THR A 23 -10.94 6.34 4.70
CA THR A 23 -11.83 5.79 3.66
C THR A 23 -12.17 6.83 2.62
N LEU A 24 -12.49 8.07 3.05
CA LEU A 24 -12.75 9.18 2.15
C LEU A 24 -11.51 9.58 1.35
N SER A 25 -10.35 9.65 2.01
CA SER A 25 -9.09 9.96 1.36
C SER A 25 -8.72 8.93 0.28
N VAL A 26 -8.84 7.64 0.57
CA VAL A 26 -8.56 6.56 -0.40
C VAL A 26 -9.50 6.64 -1.61
N LEU A 27 -10.77 6.96 -1.41
CA LEU A 27 -11.71 7.18 -2.52
C LEU A 27 -11.26 8.36 -3.40
N GLY A 28 -10.90 9.48 -2.78
CA GLY A 28 -10.36 10.65 -3.49
C GLY A 28 -9.08 10.34 -4.27
N ASP A 29 -8.17 9.55 -3.67
CA ASP A 29 -6.92 9.13 -4.31
C ASP A 29 -7.15 8.28 -5.57
N TRP A 30 -8.17 7.43 -5.59
CA TRP A 30 -8.55 6.68 -6.78
C TRP A 30 -9.07 7.60 -7.89
N PHE A 31 -9.95 8.55 -7.57
CA PHE A 31 -10.41 9.55 -8.54
C PHE A 31 -9.27 10.39 -9.08
N HIS A 32 -8.39 10.87 -8.18
CA HIS A 32 -7.20 11.62 -8.57
C HIS A 32 -6.30 10.82 -9.51
N THR A 33 -6.03 9.55 -9.20
CA THR A 33 -5.12 8.72 -10.00
C THR A 33 -5.64 8.55 -11.43
N VAL A 34 -6.93 8.23 -11.59
CA VAL A 34 -7.54 8.08 -12.92
C VAL A 34 -7.55 9.40 -13.67
N ALA A 35 -7.97 10.49 -13.01
CA ALA A 35 -8.01 11.81 -13.60
C ALA A 35 -6.62 12.29 -14.04
N LEU A 36 -5.61 12.10 -13.19
CA LEU A 36 -4.23 12.50 -13.47
C LEU A 36 -3.67 11.79 -14.72
N LEU A 37 -3.85 10.48 -14.81
CA LEU A 37 -3.34 9.71 -15.96
C LEU A 37 -4.04 10.12 -17.26
N THR A 38 -5.37 10.29 -17.20
CA THR A 38 -6.16 10.76 -18.34
C THR A 38 -5.74 12.17 -18.75
N PHE A 39 -5.54 13.07 -17.77
CA PHE A 39 -5.15 14.46 -18.02
C PHE A 39 -3.75 14.56 -18.63
N VAL A 40 -2.77 13.83 -18.08
CA VAL A 40 -1.42 13.79 -18.62
C VAL A 40 -1.42 13.25 -20.06
N TYR A 41 -2.19 12.19 -20.32
CA TYR A 41 -2.30 11.64 -21.67
C TYR A 41 -2.97 12.60 -22.66
N SER A 42 -4.05 13.28 -22.25
CA SER A 42 -4.77 14.24 -23.12
C SER A 42 -3.94 15.47 -23.50
N ILE A 43 -2.98 15.86 -22.66
CA ILE A 43 -2.08 17.00 -22.95
C ILE A 43 -0.88 16.60 -23.82
N THR A 44 -0.33 15.39 -23.56
CA THR A 44 0.97 15.01 -24.10
C THR A 44 0.91 13.97 -25.21
N GLU A 45 -0.20 13.22 -25.30
CA GLU A 45 -0.39 12.05 -26.17
C GLU A 45 0.78 11.04 -26.07
N SER A 46 1.56 11.10 -24.98
CA SER A 46 2.79 10.35 -24.79
C SER A 46 2.69 9.33 -23.66
N PRO A 47 2.78 8.03 -23.94
CA PRO A 47 2.91 6.99 -22.92
C PRO A 47 4.14 7.18 -22.01
N PHE A 48 5.21 7.79 -22.53
CA PHE A 48 6.42 8.11 -21.76
C PHE A 48 6.12 9.12 -20.64
N MET A 49 5.28 10.13 -20.89
CA MET A 49 4.88 11.10 -19.86
C MET A 49 4.04 10.47 -18.77
N ILE A 50 3.23 9.45 -19.07
CA ILE A 50 2.53 8.63 -18.07
C ILE A 50 3.57 7.91 -17.19
N ALA A 51 4.55 7.24 -17.78
CA ALA A 51 5.62 6.57 -17.04
C ALA A 51 6.39 7.55 -16.15
N LEU A 52 6.70 8.75 -16.66
CA LEU A 52 7.37 9.80 -15.88
C LEU A 52 6.53 10.30 -14.71
N THR A 53 5.20 10.31 -14.86
CA THR A 53 4.26 10.63 -13.76
C THR A 53 4.38 9.61 -12.62
N PHE A 54 4.52 8.33 -12.92
CA PHE A 54 4.78 7.30 -11.90
C PHE A 54 6.15 7.47 -11.26
N ILE A 55 7.19 7.77 -12.03
CA ILE A 55 8.55 8.02 -11.51
C ILE A 55 8.56 9.24 -10.59
N SER A 56 7.89 10.32 -10.95
CA SER A 56 7.80 11.53 -10.12
C SER A 56 7.16 11.26 -8.74
N LYS A 57 6.30 10.27 -8.65
CA LYS A 57 5.68 9.83 -7.40
C LYS A 57 6.60 8.92 -6.56
N SER A 58 7.38 8.06 -7.20
CA SER A 58 8.20 7.06 -6.51
C SER A 58 9.59 7.54 -6.11
N LEU A 59 10.18 8.43 -6.90
CA LEU A 59 11.54 8.94 -6.66
C LEU A 59 11.70 9.64 -5.29
N PRO A 60 10.79 10.56 -4.88
CA PRO A 60 10.88 11.15 -3.54
C PRO A 60 10.74 10.12 -2.44
N GLN A 61 9.89 9.11 -2.63
CA GLN A 61 9.68 8.05 -1.68
C GLN A 61 10.97 7.25 -1.46
N LEU A 62 11.68 6.91 -2.52
CA LEU A 62 12.96 6.20 -2.44
C LEU A 62 14.04 7.03 -1.71
N LEU A 63 14.18 8.31 -2.09
CA LEU A 63 15.26 9.16 -1.59
C LEU A 63 15.06 9.60 -0.13
N LEU A 64 13.80 9.85 0.27
CA LEU A 64 13.49 10.43 1.58
C LEU A 64 13.21 9.40 2.66
N SER A 65 12.89 8.16 2.28
CA SER A 65 12.52 7.11 3.22
C SER A 65 13.46 6.93 4.41
N PRO A 66 14.79 6.94 4.25
CA PRO A 66 15.71 6.77 5.36
C PRO A 66 15.59 7.85 6.44
N PHE A 67 15.17 9.04 6.04
CA PHE A 67 15.12 10.24 6.90
C PHE A 67 13.74 10.42 7.56
N ILE A 68 12.69 9.94 6.93
CA ILE A 68 11.29 10.19 7.33
C ILE A 68 10.97 9.61 8.71
N GLY A 69 11.45 8.41 9.01
CA GLY A 69 11.22 7.78 10.32
C GLY A 69 11.70 8.65 11.48
N GLY A 70 12.90 9.22 11.35
CA GLY A 70 13.45 10.13 12.37
C GLY A 70 12.67 11.43 12.51
N ILE A 71 12.07 11.94 11.42
CA ILE A 71 11.19 13.11 11.47
C ILE A 71 9.88 12.75 12.17
N VAL A 72 9.24 11.66 11.78
CA VAL A 72 7.95 11.23 12.34
C VAL A 72 8.05 10.98 13.85
N ASP A 73 9.17 10.41 14.34
CA ASP A 73 9.33 10.13 15.76
C ASP A 73 9.53 11.39 16.62
N ARG A 74 10.03 12.48 16.04
CA ARG A 74 10.30 13.74 16.74
C ARG A 74 9.09 14.65 16.90
N PHE A 75 8.10 14.51 16.04
CA PHE A 75 6.92 15.37 16.03
C PHE A 75 5.66 14.62 16.45
N SER A 76 4.64 15.36 16.85
CA SER A 76 3.32 14.82 17.11
C SER A 76 2.76 14.15 15.85
N LYS A 77 2.51 12.84 15.90
CA LYS A 77 1.96 12.05 14.80
C LYS A 77 0.64 12.63 14.29
N LYS A 78 -0.21 13.10 15.23
CA LYS A 78 -1.47 13.78 14.90
C LYS A 78 -1.23 15.04 14.07
N ASN A 79 -0.28 15.89 14.50
CA ASN A 79 0.02 17.14 13.79
C ASN A 79 0.62 16.88 12.41
N ILE A 80 1.48 15.87 12.28
CA ILE A 80 2.01 15.43 10.97
C ILE A 80 0.86 15.07 10.04
N MET A 81 -0.06 14.21 10.48
CA MET A 81 -1.19 13.77 9.66
C MET A 81 -2.09 14.94 9.23
N ILE A 82 -2.42 15.85 10.15
CA ILE A 82 -3.24 17.03 9.83
C ILE A 82 -2.51 17.95 8.84
N PHE A 83 -1.24 18.26 9.11
CA PHE A 83 -0.43 19.11 8.23
C PHE A 83 -0.32 18.53 6.83
N THR A 84 -0.03 17.24 6.73
CA THR A 84 0.11 16.58 5.43
C THR A 84 -1.20 16.52 4.67
N ASP A 85 -2.34 16.25 5.31
CA ASP A 85 -3.63 16.21 4.64
C ASP A 85 -4.08 17.59 4.18
N ILE A 86 -3.94 18.63 5.00
CA ILE A 86 -4.26 20.02 4.60
C ILE A 86 -3.38 20.43 3.41
N THR A 87 -2.08 20.16 3.48
CA THR A 87 -1.14 20.55 2.42
C THR A 87 -1.41 19.77 1.13
N ARG A 88 -1.75 18.47 1.20
CA ARG A 88 -2.17 17.68 0.04
C ARG A 88 -3.46 18.23 -0.57
N GLY A 89 -4.45 18.59 0.25
CA GLY A 89 -5.69 19.20 -0.22
C GLY A 89 -5.42 20.46 -1.04
N ILE A 90 -4.54 21.34 -0.56
CA ILE A 90 -4.13 22.56 -1.28
C ILE A 90 -3.36 22.22 -2.56
N LEU A 91 -2.40 21.28 -2.49
CA LEU A 91 -1.58 20.90 -3.65
C LEU A 91 -2.41 20.30 -4.77
N VAL A 92 -3.43 19.49 -4.44
CA VAL A 92 -4.34 18.93 -5.47
C VAL A 92 -5.08 20.04 -6.22
N LEU A 93 -5.41 21.15 -5.59
CA LEU A 93 -6.02 22.29 -6.27
C LEU A 93 -5.09 22.96 -7.28
N THR A 94 -3.77 22.82 -7.14
CA THR A 94 -2.83 23.37 -8.14
C THR A 94 -2.96 22.70 -9.51
N TYR A 95 -3.49 21.48 -9.59
CA TYR A 95 -3.78 20.85 -10.89
C TYR A 95 -4.87 21.59 -11.68
N LEU A 96 -5.80 22.24 -11.00
CA LEU A 96 -6.82 23.10 -11.64
C LEU A 96 -6.20 24.36 -12.26
N LEU A 97 -5.10 24.85 -11.66
CA LEU A 97 -4.38 26.04 -12.11
C LEU A 97 -3.28 25.69 -13.13
N ALA A 98 -2.94 24.41 -13.27
CA ALA A 98 -1.84 23.97 -14.13
C ALA A 98 -2.11 24.27 -15.62
N GLY A 99 -3.39 24.33 -16.02
CA GLY A 99 -3.75 24.45 -17.43
C GLY A 99 -3.05 23.33 -18.23
N TYR A 100 -2.31 23.70 -19.29
CA TYR A 100 -1.54 22.76 -20.08
C TYR A 100 -0.05 22.68 -19.69
N LYS A 101 0.34 23.19 -18.51
CA LYS A 101 1.75 23.20 -18.03
C LYS A 101 2.06 21.92 -17.26
N ILE A 102 2.65 20.97 -17.92
CA ILE A 102 2.95 19.65 -17.34
C ILE A 102 3.97 19.72 -16.18
N GLU A 103 4.84 20.75 -16.18
CA GLU A 103 5.83 20.94 -15.13
C GLU A 103 5.18 21.16 -13.76
N ILE A 104 4.08 21.89 -13.71
CA ILE A 104 3.31 22.12 -12.46
C ILE A 104 2.76 20.78 -11.94
N ILE A 105 2.27 19.93 -12.84
CA ILE A 105 1.75 18.59 -12.52
C ILE A 105 2.85 17.74 -11.86
N PHE A 106 4.04 17.70 -12.46
CA PHE A 106 5.16 16.92 -11.90
C PHE A 106 5.63 17.47 -10.56
N ILE A 107 5.77 18.78 -10.40
CA ILE A 107 6.16 19.38 -9.13
C ILE A 107 5.13 19.08 -8.05
N ALA A 108 3.84 19.26 -8.33
CA ALA A 108 2.76 18.93 -7.40
C ALA A 108 2.76 17.44 -7.02
N ASN A 109 2.97 16.54 -7.99
CA ASN A 109 3.03 15.10 -7.77
C ASN A 109 4.23 14.70 -6.89
N ILE A 110 5.40 15.30 -7.10
CA ILE A 110 6.58 15.14 -6.23
C ILE A 110 6.26 15.59 -4.80
N CYS A 111 5.67 16.77 -4.63
CA CYS A 111 5.30 17.29 -3.32
C CYS A 111 4.26 16.41 -2.61
N LEU A 112 3.23 15.93 -3.34
CA LEU A 112 2.24 15.00 -2.81
C LEU A 112 2.89 13.70 -2.33
N SER A 113 3.88 13.19 -3.07
CA SER A 113 4.63 11.99 -2.70
C SER A 113 5.44 12.18 -1.41
N VAL A 114 6.12 13.32 -1.27
CA VAL A 114 6.86 13.67 -0.03
C VAL A 114 5.94 13.68 1.18
N LEU A 115 4.76 14.28 1.05
CA LEU A 115 3.77 14.32 2.12
C LEU A 115 3.19 12.94 2.44
N ALA A 116 3.02 12.07 1.42
CA ALA A 116 2.61 10.70 1.61
C ALA A 116 3.62 9.89 2.42
N CYS A 117 4.93 10.11 2.20
CA CYS A 117 5.99 9.48 2.98
C CYS A 117 5.93 9.83 4.47
N LEU A 118 5.52 11.04 4.82
CA LEU A 118 5.34 11.48 6.22
C LEU A 118 4.06 10.93 6.84
N PHE A 119 2.98 10.90 6.06
CA PHE A 119 1.66 10.52 6.53
C PHE A 119 1.59 9.06 6.97
N GLU A 120 2.03 8.13 6.13
CA GLU A 120 1.81 6.70 6.35
C GLU A 120 2.49 6.16 7.62
N PRO A 121 3.78 6.44 7.91
CA PRO A 121 4.38 6.03 9.19
C PRO A 121 3.72 6.68 10.40
N ALA A 122 3.31 7.96 10.29
CA ALA A 122 2.60 8.64 11.36
C ALA A 122 1.24 8.00 11.65
N LYS A 123 0.50 7.60 10.62
CA LYS A 123 -0.76 6.85 10.72
C LYS A 123 -0.57 5.51 11.40
N GLN A 124 0.44 4.72 11.00
CA GLN A 124 0.71 3.41 11.60
C GLN A 124 1.11 3.52 13.07
N ALA A 125 1.95 4.50 13.41
CA ALA A 125 2.30 4.77 14.81
C ALA A 125 1.07 5.21 15.62
N THR A 126 0.20 6.05 15.05
CA THR A 126 -1.05 6.46 15.69
C THR A 126 -1.98 5.28 15.90
N LEU A 127 -2.15 4.41 14.90
CA LEU A 127 -3.01 3.24 14.96
C LEU A 127 -2.59 2.30 16.10
N LYS A 128 -1.28 2.08 16.27
CA LYS A 128 -0.75 1.29 17.40
C LYS A 128 -1.10 1.91 18.74
N ASN A 129 -1.12 3.23 18.87
CA ASN A 129 -1.42 3.93 20.12
C ASN A 129 -2.91 3.96 20.47
N ILE A 130 -3.79 3.96 19.46
CA ILE A 130 -5.24 4.07 19.68
C ILE A 130 -5.98 2.73 19.66
N VAL A 131 -5.38 1.68 19.12
CA VAL A 131 -5.97 0.34 19.02
C VAL A 131 -5.23 -0.60 19.96
N HIS A 132 -5.97 -1.37 20.75
CA HIS A 132 -5.38 -2.39 21.62
C HIS A 132 -4.76 -3.51 20.76
N GLN A 133 -3.63 -4.08 21.18
CA GLN A 133 -2.88 -5.10 20.44
C GLN A 133 -3.78 -6.26 19.97
N ASN A 134 -4.70 -6.70 20.80
CA ASN A 134 -5.65 -7.75 20.47
C ASN A 134 -6.64 -7.40 19.33
N HIS A 135 -6.70 -6.14 18.91
CA HIS A 135 -7.59 -5.67 17.84
C HIS A 135 -6.82 -5.26 16.55
N PHE A 136 -5.49 -5.40 16.53
CA PHE A 136 -4.70 -5.03 15.34
C PHE A 136 -5.13 -5.80 14.09
N VAL A 137 -5.35 -7.12 14.21
CA VAL A 137 -5.83 -7.94 13.09
C VAL A 137 -7.14 -7.38 12.54
N THR A 138 -8.08 -7.07 13.42
CA THR A 138 -9.39 -6.52 13.03
C THR A 138 -9.26 -5.15 12.37
N ALA A 139 -8.44 -4.26 12.94
CA ALA A 139 -8.22 -2.91 12.40
C ALA A 139 -7.55 -2.94 11.01
N ASN A 140 -6.49 -3.76 10.86
CA ASN A 140 -5.75 -3.87 9.61
C ASN A 140 -6.55 -4.61 8.54
N SER A 141 -7.29 -5.67 8.89
CA SER A 141 -8.15 -6.36 7.94
C SER A 141 -9.32 -5.49 7.48
N LEU A 142 -9.89 -4.66 8.34
CA LEU A 142 -10.91 -3.68 7.95
C LEU A 142 -10.35 -2.66 6.97
N SER A 143 -9.16 -2.12 7.22
CA SER A 143 -8.48 -1.18 6.31
C SER A 143 -8.21 -1.83 4.95
N SER A 144 -7.74 -3.08 4.91
CA SER A 144 -7.50 -3.83 3.67
C SER A 144 -8.80 -4.16 2.93
N THR A 145 -9.87 -4.48 3.65
CA THR A 145 -11.21 -4.73 3.07
C THR A 145 -11.71 -3.49 2.36
N ILE A 146 -11.59 -2.31 2.98
CA ILE A 146 -11.97 -1.03 2.36
C ILE A 146 -11.09 -0.72 1.16
N ASN A 147 -9.78 -0.94 1.24
CA ASN A 147 -8.89 -0.75 0.09
C ASN A 147 -9.28 -1.64 -1.10
N GLY A 148 -9.63 -2.91 -0.85
CA GLY A 148 -10.17 -3.81 -1.88
C GLY A 148 -11.46 -3.29 -2.49
N PHE A 149 -12.40 -2.84 -1.65
CA PHE A 149 -13.66 -2.24 -2.11
C PHE A 149 -13.43 -0.96 -2.93
N MET A 150 -12.55 -0.07 -2.46
CA MET A 150 -12.20 1.16 -3.19
C MET A 150 -11.48 0.88 -4.51
N SER A 151 -10.72 -0.20 -4.60
CA SER A 151 -10.11 -0.66 -5.86
C SER A 151 -11.18 -1.03 -6.90
N ILE A 152 -12.25 -1.73 -6.48
CA ILE A 152 -13.39 -2.06 -7.35
C ILE A 152 -14.11 -0.77 -7.80
N MET A 153 -14.43 0.09 -6.84
CA MET A 153 -15.08 1.37 -7.11
C MET A 153 -14.24 2.25 -8.04
N GLY A 154 -12.92 2.33 -7.78
CA GLY A 154 -12.00 3.11 -8.60
C GLY A 154 -11.93 2.62 -10.05
N ALA A 155 -11.87 1.32 -10.25
CA ALA A 155 -11.89 0.73 -11.60
C ALA A 155 -13.21 1.01 -12.34
N SER A 156 -14.35 0.89 -11.63
CA SER A 156 -15.68 1.08 -12.22
C SER A 156 -16.01 2.56 -12.48
N LEU A 157 -15.80 3.42 -11.50
CA LEU A 157 -16.13 4.85 -11.59
C LEU A 157 -15.10 5.64 -12.39
N GLY A 158 -13.82 5.23 -12.34
CA GLY A 158 -12.75 5.91 -13.09
C GLY A 158 -13.02 5.95 -14.59
N GLY A 159 -13.54 4.86 -15.16
CA GLY A 159 -13.93 4.80 -16.56
C GLY A 159 -15.10 5.74 -16.89
N VAL A 160 -16.08 5.85 -16.00
CA VAL A 160 -17.25 6.74 -16.17
C VAL A 160 -16.83 8.21 -16.05
N ILE A 161 -15.98 8.54 -15.07
CA ILE A 161 -15.50 9.92 -14.85
C ILE A 161 -14.65 10.38 -16.03
N ALA A 162 -13.80 9.51 -16.57
CA ALA A 162 -12.97 9.84 -17.71
C ALA A 162 -13.78 10.16 -18.99
N GLN A 163 -14.99 9.63 -19.12
CA GLN A 163 -15.85 9.81 -20.29
C GLN A 163 -16.91 10.90 -20.14
N SER A 164 -17.41 11.15 -18.93
CA SER A 164 -18.65 11.93 -18.72
C SER A 164 -18.53 13.14 -17.81
N LEU A 165 -17.45 13.27 -17.02
CA LEU A 165 -17.25 14.38 -16.09
C LEU A 165 -15.97 15.14 -16.46
N HIS A 166 -15.98 16.45 -16.17
CA HIS A 166 -14.76 17.24 -16.25
C HIS A 166 -13.72 16.72 -15.27
N ILE A 167 -12.47 16.53 -15.74
CA ILE A 167 -11.35 16.00 -14.97
C ILE A 167 -11.13 16.81 -13.68
N GLU A 168 -11.41 18.11 -13.74
CA GLU A 168 -11.33 19.05 -12.63
C GLU A 168 -12.18 18.62 -11.43
N PHE A 169 -13.32 18.00 -11.67
CA PHE A 169 -14.20 17.50 -10.61
C PHE A 169 -13.52 16.42 -9.76
N ALA A 170 -12.73 15.54 -10.38
CA ALA A 170 -11.99 14.51 -9.65
C ALA A 170 -10.93 15.12 -8.71
N PHE A 171 -10.26 16.20 -9.14
CA PHE A 171 -9.30 16.91 -8.29
C PHE A 171 -9.99 17.64 -7.14
N LEU A 172 -11.15 18.25 -7.38
CA LEU A 172 -11.95 18.87 -6.32
C LEU A 172 -12.40 17.85 -5.27
N VAL A 173 -12.91 16.71 -5.70
CA VAL A 173 -13.34 15.62 -4.80
C VAL A 173 -12.16 15.12 -3.97
N ASN A 174 -10.99 14.93 -4.58
CA ASN A 174 -9.79 14.50 -3.85
C ASN A 174 -9.31 15.56 -2.85
N SER A 175 -9.27 16.83 -3.24
CA SER A 175 -8.93 17.93 -2.34
C SER A 175 -9.86 17.96 -1.12
N LEU A 176 -11.18 17.89 -1.36
CA LEU A 176 -12.18 17.84 -0.30
C LEU A 176 -12.00 16.63 0.61
N SER A 177 -11.66 15.46 0.04
CA SER A 177 -11.43 14.24 0.83
C SER A 177 -10.28 14.39 1.82
N TYR A 178 -9.18 15.06 1.42
CA TYR A 178 -8.07 15.37 2.31
C TYR A 178 -8.47 16.34 3.44
N PHE A 179 -9.22 17.39 3.14
CA PHE A 179 -9.70 18.32 4.18
C PHE A 179 -10.65 17.63 5.16
N LEU A 180 -11.53 16.75 4.67
CA LEU A 180 -12.39 15.93 5.54
C LEU A 180 -11.57 14.97 6.39
N SER A 181 -10.55 14.31 5.83
CA SER A 181 -9.63 13.46 6.59
C SER A 181 -8.93 14.27 7.69
N ALA A 182 -8.38 15.43 7.37
CA ALA A 182 -7.76 16.32 8.36
C ALA A 182 -8.73 16.73 9.48
N TYR A 183 -9.99 17.02 9.15
CA TYR A 183 -11.03 17.33 10.11
C TYR A 183 -11.33 16.15 11.06
N PHE A 184 -11.46 14.93 10.53
CA PHE A 184 -11.65 13.74 11.36
C PHE A 184 -10.45 13.51 12.29
N ILE A 185 -9.21 13.66 11.79
CA ILE A 185 -7.99 13.50 12.57
C ILE A 185 -7.88 14.59 13.64
N TYR A 186 -8.23 15.83 13.32
CA TYR A 186 -8.25 16.93 14.28
C TYR A 186 -9.14 16.64 15.48
N ASN A 187 -10.30 16.05 15.27
CA ASN A 187 -11.24 15.68 16.32
C ASN A 187 -10.86 14.41 17.12
N MET A 188 -9.73 13.75 16.78
CA MET A 188 -9.23 12.62 17.58
C MET A 188 -8.62 13.10 18.88
N SER A 189 -8.88 12.36 19.95
CA SER A 189 -8.22 12.53 21.26
C SER A 189 -7.11 11.49 21.37
N ILE A 190 -5.90 11.82 20.94
CA ILE A 190 -4.74 10.92 21.04
C ILE A 190 -4.02 11.27 22.33
N PRO A 191 -3.75 10.30 23.25
CA PRO A 191 -2.92 10.54 24.41
C PRO A 191 -1.57 11.13 23.97
N ALA A 192 -1.13 12.18 24.67
CA ALA A 192 0.19 12.73 24.44
C ALA A 192 1.23 11.66 24.79
N HIS A 193 1.78 11.01 23.80
CA HIS A 193 2.97 10.21 24.02
C HIS A 193 4.17 11.16 24.09
N ASP A 194 5.02 10.95 25.09
CA ASP A 194 6.27 11.68 25.22
C ASP A 194 7.03 11.57 23.90
N THR A 195 7.21 12.72 23.25
CA THR A 195 8.07 12.81 22.07
C THR A 195 9.44 12.32 22.47
N CYS A 196 9.92 11.30 21.80
CA CYS A 196 11.21 10.66 22.04
C CYS A 196 12.29 11.72 22.20
N ASN A 197 13.17 11.50 23.17
CA ASN A 197 14.22 12.38 23.66
C ASN A 197 14.86 13.23 22.53
N LYS A 198 14.54 14.53 22.50
CA LYS A 198 14.98 15.50 21.48
C LYS A 198 16.51 15.67 21.37
N ASN A 199 17.25 15.08 22.29
CA ASN A 199 18.70 15.27 22.43
C ASN A 199 19.57 14.28 21.63
N LYS A 200 18.99 13.28 20.95
CA LYS A 200 19.79 12.40 20.10
C LYS A 200 20.09 13.06 18.76
N ALA A 201 21.34 13.00 18.32
CA ALA A 201 21.74 13.46 17.00
C ALA A 201 20.92 12.73 15.92
N PHE A 202 20.36 13.47 14.96
CA PHE A 202 19.43 12.95 13.93
C PHE A 202 19.97 11.71 13.20
N PHE A 203 21.25 11.76 12.79
CA PHE A 203 21.89 10.62 12.11
C PHE A 203 22.11 9.41 13.01
N THR A 204 22.40 9.62 14.28
CA THR A 204 22.54 8.52 15.27
C THR A 204 21.21 7.83 15.51
N ASP A 205 20.13 8.59 15.46
CA ASP A 205 18.78 8.08 15.63
C ASP A 205 18.32 7.24 14.41
N ILE A 206 18.63 7.68 13.19
CA ILE A 206 18.43 6.89 11.95
C ILE A 206 19.24 5.60 12.00
N LYS A 207 20.54 5.69 12.31
CA LYS A 207 21.41 4.51 12.44
C LYS A 207 20.86 3.51 13.46
N GLY A 208 20.34 4.00 14.60
CA GLY A 208 19.68 3.18 15.60
C GLY A 208 18.47 2.41 15.05
N GLY A 209 17.66 3.03 14.18
CA GLY A 209 16.55 2.39 13.50
C GLY A 209 16.99 1.25 12.58
N TYR A 210 18.01 1.48 11.75
CA TYR A 210 18.58 0.43 10.88
C TYR A 210 19.19 -0.71 11.69
N THR A 211 19.95 -0.41 12.73
CA THR A 211 20.53 -1.42 13.61
C THR A 211 19.44 -2.28 14.27
N TYR A 212 18.36 -1.65 14.74
CA TYR A 212 17.20 -2.34 15.30
C TYR A 212 16.54 -3.31 14.29
N ILE A 213 16.34 -2.87 13.05
CA ILE A 213 15.79 -3.71 11.97
C ILE A 213 16.69 -4.92 11.74
N LEU A 214 18.00 -4.70 11.61
CA LEU A 214 18.97 -5.78 11.34
C LEU A 214 19.11 -6.78 12.50
N GLN A 215 18.92 -6.33 13.73
CA GLN A 215 19.04 -7.16 14.93
C GLN A 215 17.78 -7.95 15.26
N THR A 216 16.60 -7.51 14.78
CA THR A 216 15.32 -8.17 15.06
C THR A 216 14.95 -9.09 13.89
N LYS A 217 15.26 -10.39 14.00
CA LYS A 217 15.12 -11.38 12.92
C LYS A 217 13.76 -11.34 12.24
N ILE A 218 12.67 -11.30 13.00
CA ILE A 218 11.31 -11.29 12.42
C ILE A 218 11.02 -10.02 11.63
N ILE A 219 11.46 -8.85 12.11
CA ILE A 219 11.27 -7.56 11.40
C ILE A 219 12.09 -7.57 10.11
N LEU A 220 13.35 -8.00 10.19
CA LEU A 220 14.20 -8.13 9.00
C LEU A 220 13.57 -9.06 7.97
N THR A 221 13.07 -10.22 8.39
CA THR A 221 12.44 -11.18 7.49
C THR A 221 11.17 -10.61 6.85
N LEU A 222 10.31 -9.91 7.60
CA LEU A 222 9.13 -9.22 7.06
C LEU A 222 9.53 -8.16 6.01
N ILE A 223 10.57 -7.39 6.28
CA ILE A 223 11.08 -6.40 5.32
C ILE A 223 11.62 -7.07 4.05
N LEU A 224 12.36 -8.17 4.18
CA LEU A 224 12.87 -8.93 3.02
C LEU A 224 11.72 -9.53 2.18
N VAL A 225 10.67 -10.02 2.83
CA VAL A 225 9.44 -10.45 2.13
C VAL A 225 8.77 -9.27 1.44
N GLY A 226 8.68 -8.11 2.10
CA GLY A 226 8.18 -6.87 1.50
C GLY A 226 9.00 -6.42 0.29
N ILE A 227 10.33 -6.51 0.34
CA ILE A 227 11.24 -6.26 -0.79
C ILE A 227 10.93 -7.19 -1.96
N SER A 228 10.81 -8.49 -1.72
CA SER A 228 10.48 -9.46 -2.76
C SER A 228 9.14 -9.15 -3.41
N TRP A 229 8.13 -8.79 -2.62
CA TRP A 229 6.83 -8.40 -3.14
C TRP A 229 6.86 -7.05 -3.87
N GLY A 230 7.68 -6.11 -3.47
CA GLY A 230 7.91 -4.87 -4.21
C GLY A 230 8.39 -5.14 -5.64
N ILE A 231 9.35 -6.07 -5.78
CA ILE A 231 9.87 -6.49 -7.09
C ILE A 231 8.80 -7.23 -7.89
N ILE A 232 8.10 -8.19 -7.29
CA ILE A 232 7.06 -8.99 -7.95
C ILE A 232 5.85 -8.13 -8.30
N GLY A 233 5.42 -7.26 -7.38
CA GLY A 233 4.20 -6.46 -7.50
C GLY A 233 4.24 -5.43 -8.62
N GLY A 234 5.39 -4.80 -8.87
CA GLY A 234 5.56 -3.87 -9.99
C GLY A 234 5.46 -4.57 -11.35
N ALA A 235 6.19 -5.66 -11.51
CA ALA A 235 6.13 -6.48 -12.70
C ALA A 235 4.72 -7.07 -12.93
N TYR A 236 4.09 -7.56 -11.86
CA TYR A 236 2.72 -8.07 -11.91
C TYR A 236 1.72 -7.03 -12.45
N GLN A 237 1.82 -5.77 -12.05
CA GLN A 237 0.91 -4.73 -12.55
C GLN A 237 1.03 -4.53 -14.06
N LEU A 238 2.24 -4.55 -14.59
CA LEU A 238 2.47 -4.43 -16.04
C LEU A 238 2.00 -5.68 -16.78
N LEU A 239 2.32 -6.87 -16.25
CA LEU A 239 1.89 -8.14 -16.81
C LEU A 239 0.35 -8.26 -16.84
N LEU A 240 -0.34 -7.78 -15.80
CA LEU A 240 -1.81 -7.78 -15.75
C LEU A 240 -2.41 -7.01 -16.94
N THR A 241 -1.81 -5.86 -17.30
CA THR A 241 -2.24 -5.06 -18.46
C THR A 241 -2.02 -5.82 -19.77
N ILE A 242 -0.83 -6.43 -19.94
CA ILE A 242 -0.50 -7.19 -21.16
C ILE A 242 -1.41 -8.41 -21.31
N TYR A 243 -1.68 -9.13 -20.22
CA TYR A 243 -2.57 -10.28 -20.24
C TYR A 243 -4.01 -9.88 -20.60
N ALA A 244 -4.50 -8.75 -20.06
CA ALA A 244 -5.81 -8.22 -20.44
C ALA A 244 -5.91 -7.96 -21.94
N GLU A 245 -4.94 -7.25 -22.50
CA GLU A 245 -5.01 -6.76 -23.89
C GLU A 245 -4.59 -7.82 -24.93
N LYS A 246 -3.45 -8.50 -24.70
CA LYS A 246 -2.81 -9.34 -25.73
C LYS A 246 -3.15 -10.83 -25.61
N ILE A 247 -3.52 -11.32 -24.42
CA ILE A 247 -3.75 -12.76 -24.21
C ILE A 247 -5.24 -13.04 -24.04
N PHE A 248 -5.93 -12.30 -23.17
CA PHE A 248 -7.34 -12.50 -22.92
C PHE A 248 -8.27 -11.66 -23.81
N HIS A 249 -7.75 -10.68 -24.54
CA HIS A 249 -8.50 -9.75 -25.38
C HIS A 249 -9.71 -9.14 -24.65
N THR A 250 -9.50 -8.68 -23.42
CA THR A 250 -10.53 -8.20 -22.52
C THR A 250 -10.20 -6.83 -21.96
N ASN A 251 -11.19 -6.17 -21.35
CA ASN A 251 -10.97 -4.90 -20.66
C ASN A 251 -10.23 -5.13 -19.33
N ILE A 252 -9.16 -4.38 -19.12
CA ILE A 252 -8.36 -4.43 -17.89
C ILE A 252 -9.19 -4.18 -16.62
N GLY A 253 -10.27 -3.40 -16.72
CA GLY A 253 -11.21 -3.12 -15.63
C GLY A 253 -11.84 -4.40 -15.04
N ILE A 254 -12.05 -5.45 -15.86
CA ILE A 254 -12.54 -6.75 -15.38
C ILE A 254 -11.51 -7.36 -14.44
N LEU A 255 -10.23 -7.38 -14.83
CA LEU A 255 -9.16 -7.95 -14.01
C LEU A 255 -8.93 -7.13 -12.72
N TYR A 256 -9.04 -5.80 -12.78
CA TYR A 256 -9.00 -4.96 -11.57
C TYR A 256 -10.18 -5.21 -10.63
N THR A 257 -11.38 -5.44 -11.17
CA THR A 257 -12.56 -5.78 -10.37
C THR A 257 -12.35 -7.11 -9.65
N VAL A 258 -11.89 -8.14 -10.37
CA VAL A 258 -11.55 -9.46 -9.81
C VAL A 258 -10.47 -9.34 -8.73
N GLN A 259 -9.43 -8.55 -9.00
CA GLN A 259 -8.37 -8.25 -8.04
C GLN A 259 -8.89 -7.61 -6.76
N GLY A 260 -9.73 -6.59 -6.87
CA GLY A 260 -10.31 -5.90 -5.72
C GLY A 260 -11.21 -6.81 -4.89
N ALA A 261 -12.06 -7.61 -5.57
CA ALA A 261 -12.95 -8.58 -4.91
C ALA A 261 -12.14 -9.65 -4.14
N GLY A 262 -11.07 -10.19 -4.74
CA GLY A 262 -10.19 -11.13 -4.06
C GLY A 262 -9.52 -10.54 -2.82
N LEU A 263 -8.98 -9.32 -2.92
CA LEU A 263 -8.38 -8.60 -1.78
C LEU A 263 -9.39 -8.40 -0.65
N MET A 264 -10.60 -7.97 -0.97
CA MET A 264 -11.67 -7.75 0.00
C MET A 264 -12.02 -9.05 0.73
N ILE A 265 -12.25 -10.13 0.01
CA ILE A 265 -12.59 -11.44 0.61
C ILE A 265 -11.44 -11.96 1.46
N GLY A 266 -10.20 -11.90 0.98
CA GLY A 266 -9.03 -12.33 1.75
C GLY A 266 -8.88 -11.60 3.08
N SER A 267 -9.05 -10.28 3.09
CA SER A 267 -8.98 -9.49 4.33
C SER A 267 -10.15 -9.74 5.27
N LEU A 268 -11.34 -10.04 4.77
CA LEU A 268 -12.48 -10.50 5.58
C LEU A 268 -12.18 -11.84 6.26
N LEU A 269 -11.59 -12.80 5.53
CA LEU A 269 -11.22 -14.12 6.07
C LEU A 269 -10.19 -13.98 7.22
N VAL A 270 -9.27 -13.02 7.16
CA VAL A 270 -8.33 -12.74 8.25
C VAL A 270 -9.09 -12.41 9.53
N ASN A 271 -10.04 -11.50 9.44
CA ASN A 271 -10.81 -11.09 10.63
C ASN A 271 -11.68 -12.21 11.20
N LEU A 272 -12.23 -13.07 10.34
CA LEU A 272 -13.12 -14.16 10.77
C LEU A 272 -12.38 -15.33 11.39
N TYR A 273 -11.22 -15.71 10.84
CA TYR A 273 -10.58 -16.99 11.15
C TYR A 273 -9.22 -16.86 11.82
N ILE A 274 -8.58 -15.69 11.78
CA ILE A 274 -7.27 -15.51 12.38
C ILE A 274 -7.43 -14.77 13.70
N SER A 275 -7.18 -15.53 14.80
CA SER A 275 -7.12 -14.99 16.15
C SER A 275 -5.80 -14.25 16.37
N HIS A 276 -5.70 -13.48 17.47
CA HIS A 276 -4.49 -12.74 17.90
C HIS A 276 -3.30 -13.64 18.28
N ASN A 277 -3.33 -14.91 17.96
CA ASN A 277 -2.23 -15.83 18.21
C ASN A 277 -1.10 -15.54 17.22
N LYS A 278 0.01 -15.02 17.72
CA LYS A 278 1.21 -14.66 16.96
C LYS A 278 1.72 -15.80 16.07
N GLU A 279 1.76 -17.03 16.60
CA GLU A 279 2.21 -18.21 15.86
C GLU A 279 1.27 -18.56 14.70
N LYS A 280 -0.04 -18.47 14.94
CA LYS A 280 -1.03 -18.68 13.88
C LYS A 280 -0.91 -17.64 12.78
N MET A 281 -0.68 -16.37 13.13
CA MET A 281 -0.46 -15.29 12.15
C MET A 281 0.76 -15.56 11.27
N LYS A 282 1.92 -15.90 11.86
CA LYS A 282 3.15 -16.24 11.14
C LYS A 282 2.96 -17.43 10.19
N LYS A 283 2.29 -18.48 10.68
CA LYS A 283 1.99 -19.68 9.89
C LYS A 283 1.10 -19.36 8.69
N VAL A 284 -0.02 -18.67 8.94
CA VAL A 284 -0.98 -18.32 7.87
C VAL A 284 -0.36 -17.37 6.86
N PHE A 285 0.48 -16.43 7.29
CA PHE A 285 1.21 -15.53 6.41
C PHE A 285 2.08 -16.30 5.41
N GLY A 286 2.88 -17.26 5.87
CA GLY A 286 3.71 -18.08 4.98
C GLY A 286 2.90 -18.92 3.99
N TRP A 287 1.84 -19.58 4.44
CA TRP A 287 0.97 -20.36 3.56
C TRP A 287 0.20 -19.50 2.56
N ALA A 288 -0.27 -18.33 2.97
CA ALA A 288 -0.90 -17.39 2.05
C ALA A 288 0.08 -16.91 0.97
N TYR A 289 1.35 -16.67 1.34
CA TYR A 289 2.39 -16.29 0.38
C TYR A 289 2.69 -17.41 -0.62
N LEU A 290 2.67 -18.69 -0.17
CA LEU A 290 2.81 -19.84 -1.05
C LEU A 290 1.65 -19.94 -2.04
N LEU A 291 0.41 -19.86 -1.54
CA LEU A 291 -0.78 -19.92 -2.39
C LEU A 291 -0.80 -18.77 -3.41
N GLN A 292 -0.38 -17.56 -2.99
CA GLN A 292 -0.26 -16.44 -3.90
C GLN A 292 0.71 -16.72 -5.04
N GLY A 293 1.87 -17.33 -4.77
CA GLY A 293 2.85 -17.70 -5.79
C GLY A 293 2.33 -18.78 -6.74
N ILE A 294 1.67 -19.82 -6.20
CA ILE A 294 1.08 -20.91 -7.01
C ILE A 294 -0.01 -20.36 -7.95
N PHE A 295 -0.94 -19.56 -7.42
CA PHE A 295 -2.01 -19.00 -8.25
C PHE A 295 -1.50 -17.91 -9.21
N PHE A 296 -0.42 -17.21 -8.86
CA PHE A 296 0.25 -16.31 -9.80
C PHE A 296 0.84 -17.08 -10.97
N LEU A 297 1.51 -18.20 -10.72
CA LEU A 297 2.00 -19.08 -11.79
C LEU A 297 0.83 -19.59 -12.65
N GLY A 298 -0.27 -20.03 -12.02
CA GLY A 298 -1.47 -20.45 -12.74
C GLY A 298 -2.07 -19.35 -13.62
N PHE A 299 -2.07 -18.08 -13.15
CA PHE A 299 -2.50 -16.92 -13.93
C PHE A 299 -1.59 -16.72 -15.16
N ILE A 300 -0.28 -16.76 -14.96
CA ILE A 300 0.71 -16.55 -16.03
C ILE A 300 0.68 -17.64 -17.10
N LEU A 301 0.39 -18.87 -16.71
CA LEU A 301 0.32 -20.01 -17.65
C LEU A 301 -1.06 -20.16 -18.30
N SER A 302 -2.03 -19.32 -17.94
CA SER A 302 -3.39 -19.42 -18.51
C SER A 302 -3.49 -18.66 -19.82
N ASP A 303 -4.01 -19.31 -20.85
CA ASP A 303 -4.37 -18.70 -22.14
C ASP A 303 -5.88 -18.41 -22.25
N GLN A 304 -6.68 -18.91 -21.31
CA GLN A 304 -8.13 -18.76 -21.27
C GLN A 304 -8.55 -17.75 -20.22
N LEU A 305 -9.40 -16.78 -20.59
CA LEU A 305 -9.90 -15.74 -19.71
C LEU A 305 -10.52 -16.29 -18.40
N ILE A 306 -11.31 -17.37 -18.48
CA ILE A 306 -12.00 -17.93 -17.30
C ILE A 306 -10.99 -18.48 -16.30
N ILE A 307 -9.98 -19.23 -16.78
CA ILE A 307 -8.90 -19.77 -15.92
C ILE A 307 -8.10 -18.62 -15.34
N GLY A 308 -7.76 -17.61 -16.15
CA GLY A 308 -7.08 -16.39 -15.71
C GLY A 308 -7.84 -15.65 -14.61
N ILE A 309 -9.16 -15.48 -14.74
CA ILE A 309 -10.02 -14.88 -13.73
C ILE A 309 -10.00 -15.69 -12.42
N ILE A 310 -10.17 -17.00 -12.48
CA ILE A 310 -10.20 -17.86 -11.29
C ILE A 310 -8.86 -17.83 -10.57
N THR A 311 -7.76 -17.99 -11.28
CA THR A 311 -6.41 -17.99 -10.70
C THR A 311 -6.04 -16.62 -10.14
N LEU A 312 -6.36 -15.53 -10.85
CA LEU A 312 -6.20 -14.17 -10.36
C LEU A 312 -7.01 -13.93 -9.08
N PHE A 313 -8.26 -14.36 -9.05
CA PHE A 313 -9.12 -14.21 -7.88
C PHE A 313 -8.55 -14.94 -6.66
N CYS A 314 -8.14 -16.19 -6.81
CA CYS A 314 -7.52 -16.98 -5.74
C CYS A 314 -6.18 -16.36 -5.28
N MET A 315 -5.35 -15.90 -6.23
CA MET A 315 -4.12 -15.17 -5.94
C MET A 315 -4.40 -13.93 -5.08
N ARG A 316 -5.44 -13.17 -5.41
CA ARG A 316 -5.78 -11.93 -4.70
C ARG A 316 -6.47 -12.17 -3.36
N ILE A 317 -7.16 -13.31 -3.17
CA ILE A 317 -7.60 -13.74 -1.83
C ILE A 317 -6.38 -13.95 -0.93
N ALA A 318 -5.36 -14.67 -1.41
CA ALA A 318 -4.12 -14.85 -0.67
C ALA A 318 -3.43 -13.50 -0.35
N GLY A 319 -3.35 -12.59 -1.32
CA GLY A 319 -2.85 -11.22 -1.10
C GLY A 319 -3.65 -10.44 -0.06
N GLY A 320 -4.99 -10.59 -0.06
CA GLY A 320 -5.88 -9.99 0.94
C GLY A 320 -5.67 -10.54 2.36
N ILE A 321 -5.13 -11.74 2.50
CA ILE A 321 -4.70 -12.32 3.78
C ILE A 321 -3.33 -11.74 4.18
N ILE A 322 -2.40 -11.65 3.24
CA ILE A 322 -1.02 -11.19 3.50
C ILE A 322 -0.98 -9.75 4.00
N VAL A 323 -1.65 -8.82 3.31
CA VAL A 323 -1.55 -7.38 3.58
C VAL A 323 -1.88 -7.00 5.04
N PRO A 324 -3.03 -7.40 5.62
CA PRO A 324 -3.32 -7.07 7.02
C PRO A 324 -2.42 -7.81 8.00
N LEU A 325 -1.95 -9.02 7.68
CA LEU A 325 -1.05 -9.78 8.53
C LEU A 325 0.36 -9.19 8.55
N ASP A 326 0.90 -8.76 7.42
CA ASP A 326 2.18 -8.08 7.31
C ASP A 326 2.21 -6.85 8.24
N THR A 327 1.24 -5.97 8.08
CA THR A 327 1.11 -4.77 8.93
C THR A 327 0.94 -5.13 10.40
N THR A 328 0.12 -6.14 10.71
CA THR A 328 -0.12 -6.57 12.10
C THR A 328 1.12 -7.18 12.74
N LEU A 329 1.86 -8.01 12.02
CA LEU A 329 3.11 -8.60 12.51
C LEU A 329 4.16 -7.52 12.75
N LEU A 330 4.34 -6.58 11.82
CA LEU A 330 5.23 -5.43 12.02
C LEU A 330 4.84 -4.62 13.26
N GLN A 331 3.55 -4.30 13.45
CA GLN A 331 3.06 -3.59 14.63
C GLN A 331 3.30 -4.37 15.93
N THR A 332 3.12 -5.68 15.89
CA THR A 332 3.20 -6.54 17.06
C THR A 332 4.64 -6.70 17.56
N TYR A 333 5.59 -6.83 16.64
CA TYR A 333 7.00 -7.11 16.96
C TYR A 333 7.88 -5.84 17.03
N THR A 334 7.36 -4.69 16.64
CA THR A 334 8.12 -3.43 16.70
C THR A 334 7.84 -2.69 18.02
N HIS A 335 8.89 -2.26 18.73
CA HIS A 335 8.76 -1.39 19.89
C HIS A 335 8.12 -0.04 19.51
N GLU A 336 7.35 0.54 20.46
CA GLU A 336 6.60 1.79 20.23
C GLU A 336 7.49 2.93 19.70
N ASN A 337 8.69 3.07 20.25
CA ASN A 337 9.66 4.11 19.88
C ASN A 337 10.34 3.88 18.52
N MET A 338 10.14 2.74 17.87
CA MET A 338 10.79 2.38 16.60
C MET A 338 9.80 2.23 15.45
N ILE A 339 8.49 2.33 15.73
CA ILE A 339 7.44 2.12 14.72
C ILE A 339 7.58 3.05 13.53
N GLY A 340 7.76 4.36 13.77
CA GLY A 340 7.91 5.32 12.70
C GLY A 340 9.05 4.96 11.76
N LYS A 341 10.19 4.52 12.30
CA LYS A 341 11.38 4.12 11.53
C LYS A 341 11.16 2.85 10.72
N VAL A 342 10.64 1.80 11.38
CA VAL A 342 10.40 0.50 10.75
C VAL A 342 9.38 0.64 9.62
N PHE A 343 8.25 1.30 9.86
CA PHE A 343 7.22 1.49 8.84
C PHE A 343 7.66 2.44 7.72
N SER A 344 8.39 3.51 8.05
CA SER A 344 8.96 4.39 7.03
C SER A 344 9.88 3.62 6.09
N PHE A 345 10.78 2.80 6.64
CA PHE A 345 11.69 1.97 5.86
C PHE A 345 10.94 0.92 5.02
N HIS A 346 9.99 0.19 5.65
CA HIS A 346 9.22 -0.85 4.99
C HIS A 346 8.41 -0.31 3.80
N TYR A 347 7.56 0.69 4.03
CA TYR A 347 6.71 1.25 2.96
C TYR A 347 7.48 1.96 1.86
N SER A 348 8.58 2.60 2.21
CA SER A 348 9.36 3.34 1.23
C SER A 348 10.16 2.42 0.32
N ILE A 349 10.81 1.38 0.87
CA ILE A 349 11.49 0.38 0.05
C ILE A 349 10.47 -0.36 -0.82
N TYR A 350 9.40 -0.84 -0.22
CA TYR A 350 8.33 -1.53 -0.93
C TYR A 350 7.76 -0.69 -2.08
N GLY A 351 7.34 0.55 -1.80
CA GLY A 351 6.76 1.43 -2.81
C GLY A 351 7.72 1.80 -3.93
N SER A 352 9.00 2.02 -3.60
CA SER A 352 10.03 2.34 -4.58
C SER A 352 10.35 1.15 -5.47
N LEU A 353 10.45 -0.04 -4.90
CA LEU A 353 10.74 -1.26 -5.64
C LEU A 353 9.61 -1.63 -6.60
N ILE A 354 8.34 -1.37 -6.27
CA ILE A 354 7.23 -1.54 -7.21
C ILE A 354 7.48 -0.73 -8.49
N GLN A 355 7.84 0.54 -8.36
CA GLN A 355 8.03 1.41 -9.53
C GLN A 355 9.27 1.04 -10.34
N LEU A 356 10.38 0.75 -9.66
CA LEU A 356 11.61 0.28 -10.31
C LEU A 356 11.38 -1.04 -11.05
N SER A 357 10.69 -1.98 -10.42
CA SER A 357 10.35 -3.26 -11.02
C SER A 357 9.48 -3.08 -12.27
N MET A 358 8.47 -2.21 -12.20
CA MET A 358 7.63 -1.91 -13.36
C MET A 358 8.45 -1.37 -14.53
N PHE A 359 9.39 -0.45 -14.24
CA PHE A 359 10.27 0.11 -15.25
C PHE A 359 11.20 -0.95 -15.89
N PHE A 360 11.91 -1.74 -15.07
CA PHE A 360 12.80 -2.78 -15.57
C PHE A 360 12.04 -3.89 -16.30
N THR A 361 10.85 -4.25 -15.83
CA THR A 361 10.01 -5.24 -16.52
C THR A 361 9.58 -4.74 -17.89
N GLY A 362 9.29 -3.45 -18.04
CA GLY A 362 8.99 -2.86 -19.34
C GLY A 362 10.12 -3.07 -20.36
N GLY A 363 11.37 -2.82 -19.96
CA GLY A 363 12.53 -3.09 -20.81
C GLY A 363 12.78 -4.58 -21.08
N LEU A 364 12.56 -5.45 -20.07
CA LEU A 364 12.72 -6.90 -20.24
C LEU A 364 11.70 -7.51 -21.20
N LEU A 365 10.51 -6.93 -21.29
CA LEU A 365 9.45 -7.39 -22.20
C LEU A 365 9.76 -7.14 -23.69
N GLU A 366 10.76 -6.33 -24.00
CA GLU A 366 11.27 -6.20 -25.37
C GLU A 366 12.11 -7.42 -25.80
N ILE A 367 12.65 -8.19 -24.85
CA ILE A 367 13.58 -9.29 -25.07
C ILE A 367 12.96 -10.64 -24.67
N LEU A 368 12.16 -10.66 -23.62
CA LEU A 368 11.59 -11.86 -23.01
C LEU A 368 10.07 -11.87 -23.11
N SER A 369 9.50 -13.07 -23.21
CA SER A 369 8.04 -13.23 -23.22
C SER A 369 7.41 -12.91 -21.85
N PRO A 370 6.17 -12.36 -21.83
CA PRO A 370 5.43 -12.15 -20.59
C PRO A 370 5.31 -13.38 -19.71
N GLN A 371 5.15 -14.56 -20.34
CA GLN A 371 5.07 -15.86 -19.67
C GLN A 371 6.38 -16.21 -18.95
N MET A 372 7.53 -15.97 -19.59
CA MET A 372 8.84 -16.26 -18.98
C MET A 372 9.10 -15.36 -17.78
N ILE A 373 8.89 -14.06 -17.92
CA ILE A 373 9.07 -13.11 -16.81
C ILE A 373 8.12 -13.42 -15.65
N GLY A 374 6.84 -13.61 -15.95
CA GLY A 374 5.83 -13.90 -14.93
C GLY A 374 6.08 -15.24 -14.22
N SER A 375 6.51 -16.28 -14.94
CA SER A 375 6.85 -17.58 -14.34
C SER A 375 8.05 -17.50 -13.41
N LEU A 376 9.10 -16.78 -13.79
CA LEU A 376 10.27 -16.55 -12.92
C LEU A 376 9.88 -15.83 -11.63
N LEU A 377 9.04 -14.79 -11.73
CA LEU A 377 8.56 -14.05 -10.57
C LEU A 377 7.64 -14.90 -9.66
N ALA A 378 6.78 -15.72 -10.24
CA ALA A 378 5.92 -16.63 -9.49
C ALA A 378 6.74 -17.68 -8.73
N ILE A 379 7.76 -18.28 -9.39
CA ILE A 379 8.70 -19.20 -8.75
C ILE A 379 9.47 -18.51 -7.62
N CYS A 380 9.92 -17.27 -7.83
CA CYS A 380 10.56 -16.47 -6.80
C CYS A 380 9.64 -16.24 -5.58
N CYS A 381 8.35 -15.95 -5.82
CA CYS A 381 7.34 -15.83 -4.76
C CYS A 381 7.19 -17.13 -3.96
N ILE A 382 7.10 -18.27 -4.65
CA ILE A 382 7.03 -19.60 -4.03
C ILE A 382 8.30 -19.88 -3.19
N PHE A 383 9.47 -19.56 -3.71
CA PHE A 383 10.74 -19.76 -3.02
C PHE A 383 10.85 -18.93 -1.74
N VAL A 384 10.46 -17.66 -1.78
CA VAL A 384 10.41 -16.78 -0.60
C VAL A 384 9.46 -17.35 0.46
N SER A 385 8.31 -17.89 0.05
CA SER A 385 7.37 -18.55 0.96
C SER A 385 7.99 -19.77 1.64
N PHE A 386 8.74 -20.61 0.89
CA PHE A 386 9.45 -21.74 1.49
C PHE A 386 10.49 -21.32 2.51
N ILE A 387 11.24 -20.23 2.23
CA ILE A 387 12.19 -19.68 3.21
C ILE A 387 11.45 -19.25 4.47
N TRP A 388 10.32 -18.51 4.34
CA TRP A 388 9.55 -18.08 5.51
C TRP A 388 9.04 -19.28 6.32
N LEU A 389 8.44 -20.28 5.68
CA LEU A 389 7.91 -21.47 6.35
C LEU A 389 9.03 -22.30 6.99
N PHE A 390 10.18 -22.41 6.33
CA PHE A 390 11.38 -23.07 6.90
C PHE A 390 11.81 -22.37 8.18
N LEU A 391 12.01 -21.05 8.16
CA LEU A 391 12.38 -20.28 9.35
C LEU A 391 11.31 -20.37 10.45
N PHE A 392 10.04 -20.42 10.08
CA PHE A 392 8.94 -20.59 11.03
C PHE A 392 9.00 -21.94 11.75
N TYR A 393 9.14 -23.03 11.01
CA TYR A 393 9.16 -24.38 11.60
C TYR A 393 10.44 -24.72 12.37
N HIS A 394 11.56 -24.06 12.06
CA HIS A 394 12.80 -24.19 12.83
C HIS A 394 12.87 -23.28 14.07
N GLY A 395 11.85 -22.45 14.30
CA GLY A 395 11.79 -21.57 15.46
C GLY A 395 12.63 -20.29 15.33
N ASP A 396 13.22 -20.02 14.16
CA ASP A 396 14.07 -18.85 13.92
C ASP A 396 13.29 -17.51 13.89
N LEU A 397 11.97 -17.57 13.78
CA LEU A 397 11.06 -16.42 13.89
C LEU A 397 10.49 -16.24 15.32
N SER A 398 11.07 -16.89 16.32
CA SER A 398 10.80 -16.58 17.74
C SER A 398 11.36 -15.20 18.12
N GLU A 399 10.79 -14.60 19.17
CA GLU A 399 11.16 -13.25 19.67
C GLU A 399 12.62 -13.13 19.99
#